data_cbabfb717f25398fda048166c78a8585
#
_entry.id   cbabfb717f25398fda048166c78a8585
#
_cell.length_a   1.000
_cell.length_b   1.000
_cell.length_c   1.000
_cell.angle_alpha   90.00
_cell.angle_beta   90.00
_cell.angle_gamma   90.00
#
_symmetry.space_group_name_H-M   'P 1'
#
loop_
_entity.id
_entity.type
_entity.pdbx_description
1 polymer ?
#
loop_
_entity_poly.entity_id
_entity_poly.type
_entity_poly.pdbx_seq_one_letter_code
_entity_poly.pdbx_strand_id
1 'polypeptide(L)'
;MSTSPALPRFFVHAPDKTDPDAFARRLSVRSKHLEGAKKSIEDGSIRIAGALLTPESLLSEEKKMVGSMFIFEAENIETVKKIVENDIYYTSGVWDPERIVILPFAAATPIP
;
A
#
# COMPACT_ATOMS: atom_id res chain seq x y z
N MET A 1 28.67 -4.58 -20.31
CA MET A 1 27.23 -4.68 -19.95
C MET A 1 26.86 -3.48 -19.12
N SER A 2 25.93 -2.69 -19.58
CA SER A 2 25.45 -1.57 -18.78
C SER A 2 24.34 -2.04 -17.84
N THR A 3 24.44 -1.67 -16.60
CA THR A 3 23.37 -1.89 -15.65
C THR A 3 22.61 -0.58 -15.47
N SER A 4 21.29 -0.64 -15.58
CA SER A 4 20.47 0.52 -15.25
C SER A 4 20.63 0.84 -13.78
N PRO A 5 20.68 2.13 -13.40
CA PRO A 5 20.63 2.48 -11.98
C PRO A 5 19.39 1.90 -11.33
N ALA A 6 19.53 1.45 -10.11
CA ALA A 6 18.38 1.02 -9.35
C ALA A 6 17.40 2.19 -9.17
N LEU A 7 16.11 1.93 -9.35
CA LEU A 7 15.09 2.94 -9.13
C LEU A 7 14.98 3.27 -7.63
N PRO A 8 14.66 4.51 -7.30
CA PRO A 8 14.37 4.87 -5.91
C PRO A 8 13.22 4.06 -5.34
N ARG A 9 13.24 3.90 -4.03
CA ARG A 9 12.19 3.23 -3.29
C ARG A 9 11.44 4.22 -2.43
N PHE A 10 10.15 3.95 -2.23
CA PHE A 10 9.26 4.83 -1.51
C PHE A 10 8.40 4.04 -0.54
N PHE A 11 8.34 4.52 0.69
CA PHE A 11 7.47 3.97 1.72
C PHE A 11 6.12 4.64 1.61
N VAL A 12 5.05 3.84 1.68
CA VAL A 12 3.68 4.34 1.75
C VAL A 12 2.99 3.75 2.98
N HIS A 13 2.46 4.62 3.81
CA HIS A 13 1.55 4.24 4.88
C HIS A 13 0.20 4.87 4.57
N ALA A 14 -0.81 4.04 4.35
CA ALA A 14 -2.16 4.47 4.03
C ALA A 14 -3.13 3.94 5.09
N PRO A 15 -3.38 4.73 6.16
CA PRO A 15 -4.33 4.32 7.18
C PRO A 15 -5.77 4.42 6.66
N ASP A 16 -6.60 3.48 7.09
CA ASP A 16 -8.02 3.51 6.76
C ASP A 16 -8.72 4.63 7.52
N LYS A 17 -9.84 5.09 6.99
CA LYS A 17 -10.75 5.96 7.72
C LYS A 17 -11.26 5.24 8.95
N THR A 18 -11.65 6.00 9.97
CA THR A 18 -12.01 5.46 11.27
C THR A 18 -13.53 5.43 11.54
N ASP A 19 -14.34 5.73 10.53
CA ASP A 19 -15.79 5.64 10.66
C ASP A 19 -16.23 4.18 10.83
N PRO A 20 -17.42 3.93 11.40
CA PRO A 20 -17.87 2.56 11.70
C PRO A 20 -17.95 1.63 10.49
N ASP A 21 -18.17 2.18 9.28
CA ASP A 21 -18.34 1.38 8.07
C ASP A 21 -17.02 1.16 7.30
N ALA A 22 -15.91 1.71 7.79
CA ALA A 22 -14.64 1.68 7.06
C ALA A 22 -14.17 0.25 6.76
N PHE A 23 -14.22 -0.65 7.73
CA PHE A 23 -13.80 -2.02 7.55
C PHE A 23 -14.66 -2.78 6.55
N ALA A 24 -15.98 -2.63 6.63
CA ALA A 24 -16.90 -3.24 5.67
C ALA A 24 -16.67 -2.70 4.26
N ARG A 25 -16.40 -1.41 4.14
CA ARG A 25 -16.10 -0.78 2.85
C ARG A 25 -14.81 -1.33 2.27
N ARG A 26 -13.78 -1.53 3.09
CA ARG A 26 -12.52 -2.16 2.67
C ARG A 26 -12.78 -3.57 2.14
N LEU A 27 -13.52 -4.39 2.85
CA LEU A 27 -13.82 -5.76 2.44
C LEU A 27 -14.60 -5.79 1.13
N SER A 28 -15.50 -4.83 0.91
CA SER A 28 -16.35 -4.81 -0.28
C SER A 28 -15.57 -4.57 -1.58
N VAL A 29 -14.42 -3.92 -1.52
CA VAL A 29 -13.59 -3.63 -2.71
C VAL A 29 -12.24 -4.35 -2.69
N ARG A 30 -12.02 -5.22 -1.71
CA ARG A 30 -10.72 -5.87 -1.52
C ARG A 30 -10.27 -6.69 -2.73
N SER A 31 -11.16 -7.44 -3.33
CA SER A 31 -10.80 -8.26 -4.51
C SER A 31 -10.35 -7.39 -5.68
N LYS A 32 -11.00 -6.26 -5.90
CA LYS A 32 -10.59 -5.32 -6.95
C LYS A 32 -9.25 -4.67 -6.65
N HIS A 33 -9.01 -4.34 -5.38
CA HIS A 33 -7.71 -3.80 -4.95
C HIS A 33 -6.60 -4.81 -5.22
N LEU A 34 -6.78 -6.06 -4.81
CA LEU A 34 -5.78 -7.12 -5.01
C LEU A 34 -5.53 -7.39 -6.49
N GLU A 35 -6.57 -7.35 -7.31
CA GLU A 35 -6.46 -7.51 -8.76
C GLU A 35 -5.63 -6.38 -9.37
N GLY A 36 -5.88 -5.14 -8.96
CA GLY A 36 -5.09 -4.00 -9.43
C GLY A 36 -3.64 -4.06 -8.97
N ALA A 37 -3.40 -4.46 -7.73
CA ALA A 37 -2.06 -4.57 -7.19
C ALA A 37 -1.24 -5.69 -7.83
N LYS A 38 -1.88 -6.73 -8.33
CA LYS A 38 -1.21 -7.89 -8.93
C LYS A 38 -0.25 -7.48 -10.04
N LYS A 39 -0.65 -6.57 -10.91
CA LYS A 39 0.19 -6.06 -12.00
C LYS A 39 1.46 -5.41 -11.46
N SER A 40 1.31 -4.57 -10.45
CA SER A 40 2.44 -3.84 -9.87
C SER A 40 3.38 -4.79 -9.10
N ILE A 41 2.84 -5.86 -8.54
CA ILE A 41 3.66 -6.90 -7.91
C ILE A 41 4.45 -7.65 -8.99
N GLU A 42 3.80 -8.03 -10.08
CA GLU A 42 4.43 -8.79 -11.17
C GLU A 42 5.50 -7.99 -11.90
N ASP A 43 5.28 -6.69 -12.12
CA ASP A 43 6.25 -5.84 -12.82
C ASP A 43 7.36 -5.32 -11.92
N GLY A 44 7.31 -5.57 -10.63
CA GLY A 44 8.33 -5.17 -9.67
C GLY A 44 8.17 -3.78 -9.09
N SER A 45 7.10 -3.05 -9.44
CA SER A 45 6.83 -1.72 -8.88
C SER A 45 6.51 -1.79 -7.40
N ILE A 46 5.84 -2.86 -6.96
CA ILE A 46 5.59 -3.13 -5.54
C ILE A 46 6.59 -4.17 -5.09
N ARG A 47 7.46 -3.80 -4.15
CA ARG A 47 8.45 -4.71 -3.58
C ARG A 47 7.92 -5.39 -2.32
N ILE A 48 7.17 -4.65 -1.52
CA ILE A 48 6.52 -5.15 -0.31
C ILE A 48 5.13 -4.53 -0.27
N ALA A 49 4.12 -5.31 0.07
CA ALA A 49 2.77 -4.82 0.27
C ALA A 49 2.08 -5.66 1.33
N GLY A 50 1.25 -5.01 2.12
CA GLY A 50 0.48 -5.72 3.13
C GLY A 50 -0.53 -4.85 3.82
N ALA A 51 -1.43 -5.51 4.54
CA ALA A 51 -2.41 -4.85 5.37
C ALA A 51 -1.87 -4.68 6.78
N LEU A 52 -2.20 -3.55 7.38
CA LEU A 52 -1.93 -3.31 8.80
C LEU A 52 -3.12 -3.78 9.60
N LEU A 53 -2.85 -4.44 10.69
CA LEU A 53 -3.88 -5.08 11.52
C LEU A 53 -3.95 -4.41 12.89
N THR A 54 -5.11 -4.48 13.53
CA THR A 54 -5.18 -4.10 14.95
C THR A 54 -4.31 -5.05 15.77
N PRO A 55 -3.73 -4.58 16.89
CA PRO A 55 -2.92 -5.45 17.75
C PRO A 55 -3.65 -6.70 18.23
N GLU A 56 -4.94 -6.59 18.52
CA GLU A 56 -5.78 -7.70 18.98
C GLU A 56 -5.90 -8.79 17.93
N SER A 57 -5.72 -8.46 16.65
CA SER A 57 -5.80 -9.42 15.55
C SER A 57 -4.74 -10.51 15.62
N LEU A 58 -3.63 -10.26 16.32
CA LEU A 58 -2.58 -11.27 16.51
C LEU A 58 -3.10 -12.52 17.21
N LEU A 59 -4.06 -12.35 18.13
CA LEU A 59 -4.61 -13.44 18.95
C LEU A 59 -6.00 -13.86 18.49
N SER A 60 -6.47 -13.36 17.35
CA SER A 60 -7.81 -13.62 16.85
C SER A 60 -7.77 -14.35 15.52
N GLU A 61 -8.76 -15.19 15.27
CA GLU A 61 -8.95 -15.79 13.95
C GLU A 61 -9.40 -14.75 12.94
N GLU A 62 -10.14 -13.75 13.39
CA GLU A 62 -10.55 -12.62 12.57
C GLU A 62 -9.44 -11.56 12.57
N LYS A 63 -8.96 -11.21 11.40
CA LYS A 63 -7.92 -10.20 11.22
C LYS A 63 -8.57 -8.89 10.79
N LYS A 64 -8.62 -7.92 11.70
CA LYS A 64 -9.18 -6.60 11.39
C LYS A 64 -8.11 -5.72 10.78
N MET A 65 -8.27 -5.39 9.51
CA MET A 65 -7.37 -4.51 8.77
C MET A 65 -7.74 -3.05 9.01
N VAL A 66 -6.72 -2.23 9.27
CA VAL A 66 -6.91 -0.80 9.57
C VAL A 66 -6.02 0.12 8.72
N GLY A 67 -5.37 -0.45 7.73
CA GLY A 67 -4.51 0.32 6.85
C GLY A 67 -3.73 -0.57 5.90
N SER A 68 -2.90 0.07 5.10
CA SER A 68 -2.02 -0.62 4.15
C SER A 68 -0.62 -0.03 4.22
N MET A 69 0.37 -0.84 3.88
CA MET A 69 1.76 -0.40 3.79
C MET A 69 2.36 -0.95 2.52
N PHE A 70 3.19 -0.13 1.86
CA PHE A 70 3.89 -0.53 0.64
C PHE A 70 5.31 -0.04 0.67
N ILE A 71 6.19 -0.79 -0.02
CA ILE A 71 7.44 -0.26 -0.54
C ILE A 71 7.32 -0.34 -2.06
N PHE A 72 7.27 0.82 -2.69
CA PHE A 72 7.26 0.95 -4.14
C PHE A 72 8.66 1.20 -4.68
N GLU A 73 8.88 0.79 -5.92
CA GLU A 73 10.05 1.14 -6.70
C GLU A 73 9.56 1.93 -7.92
N ALA A 74 10.02 3.17 -8.07
CA ALA A 74 9.54 4.07 -9.11
C ALA A 74 10.57 5.15 -9.41
N GLU A 75 10.44 5.82 -10.55
CA GLU A 75 11.36 6.87 -10.96
C GLU A 75 11.32 8.09 -10.04
N ASN A 76 10.14 8.43 -9.53
CA ASN A 76 9.96 9.60 -8.69
C ASN A 76 8.73 9.45 -7.79
N ILE A 77 8.62 10.35 -6.84
CA ILE A 77 7.53 10.31 -5.85
C ILE A 77 6.16 10.62 -6.48
N GLU A 78 6.15 11.41 -7.55
CA GLU A 78 4.89 11.78 -8.23
C GLU A 78 4.23 10.55 -8.84
N THR A 79 5.04 9.63 -9.38
CA THR A 79 4.53 8.35 -9.90
C THR A 79 3.85 7.54 -8.80
N VAL A 80 4.48 7.48 -7.62
CA VAL A 80 3.92 6.75 -6.47
C VAL A 80 2.62 7.38 -6.00
N LYS A 81 2.58 8.71 -5.92
CA LYS A 81 1.36 9.44 -5.55
C LYS A 81 0.21 9.12 -6.50
N LYS A 82 0.47 9.08 -7.80
CA LYS A 82 -0.55 8.75 -8.80
C LYS A 82 -1.07 7.32 -8.62
N ILE A 83 -0.18 6.36 -8.37
CA ILE A 83 -0.57 4.97 -8.13
C ILE A 83 -1.49 4.89 -6.92
N VAL A 84 -1.12 5.53 -5.82
CA VAL A 84 -1.91 5.56 -4.59
C VAL A 84 -3.28 6.20 -4.83
N GLU A 85 -3.32 7.34 -5.50
CA GLU A 85 -4.57 8.08 -5.76
C GLU A 85 -5.51 7.37 -6.73
N ASN A 86 -5.00 6.47 -7.56
CA ASN A 86 -5.80 5.68 -8.49
C ASN A 86 -6.21 4.31 -7.92
N ASP A 87 -5.71 3.93 -6.75
CA ASP A 87 -6.09 2.69 -6.11
C ASP A 87 -7.56 2.75 -5.67
N ILE A 88 -8.28 1.64 -5.80
CA ILE A 88 -9.70 1.61 -5.42
C ILE A 88 -9.89 1.89 -3.92
N TYR A 89 -8.91 1.55 -3.09
CA TYR A 89 -8.98 1.91 -1.67
C TYR A 89 -8.95 3.42 -1.45
N TYR A 90 -8.28 4.15 -2.32
CA TYR A 90 -8.30 5.61 -2.27
C TYR A 90 -9.63 6.15 -2.82
N THR A 91 -10.01 5.72 -4.02
CA THR A 91 -11.17 6.28 -4.73
C THR A 91 -12.50 5.90 -4.11
N SER A 92 -12.58 4.77 -3.41
CA SER A 92 -13.80 4.34 -2.71
C SER A 92 -13.88 4.81 -1.25
N GLY A 93 -12.89 5.58 -0.79
CA GLY A 93 -12.91 6.15 0.55
C GLY A 93 -12.56 5.17 1.66
N VAL A 94 -11.76 4.15 1.36
CA VAL A 94 -11.23 3.25 2.40
C VAL A 94 -10.10 3.94 3.14
N TRP A 95 -9.10 4.43 2.40
CA TRP A 95 -7.98 5.15 3.00
C TRP A 95 -8.37 6.57 3.35
N ASP A 96 -7.76 7.09 4.41
CA ASP A 96 -7.90 8.50 4.79
C ASP A 96 -6.82 9.30 4.05
N PRO A 97 -7.20 10.10 3.02
CA PRO A 97 -6.22 10.79 2.20
C PRO A 97 -5.41 11.84 2.96
N GLU A 98 -5.94 12.36 4.05
CA GLU A 98 -5.23 13.36 4.85
C GLU A 98 -4.12 12.75 5.72
N ARG A 99 -4.14 11.45 5.91
CA ARG A 99 -3.19 10.76 6.78
C ARG A 99 -2.23 9.85 6.02
N ILE A 100 -2.30 9.81 4.70
CA ILE A 100 -1.38 9.03 3.89
C ILE A 100 0.02 9.65 3.96
N VAL A 101 1.02 8.80 4.19
CA VAL A 101 2.43 9.20 4.20
C VAL A 101 3.13 8.54 3.03
N ILE A 102 3.82 9.33 2.21
CA ILE A 102 4.65 8.84 1.11
C ILE A 102 6.02 9.50 1.25
N LEU A 103 7.04 8.71 1.48
CA LEU A 103 8.40 9.20 1.68
C LEU A 103 9.41 8.34 0.91
N PRO A 104 10.50 8.92 0.42
CA PRO A 104 11.61 8.12 -0.06
C PRO A 104 12.14 7.21 1.04
N PHE A 105 12.55 6.00 0.67
CA PHE A 105 13.01 5.00 1.62
C PHE A 105 14.36 4.44 1.19
N ALA A 106 15.34 4.54 2.07
CA ALA A 106 16.65 3.95 1.88
C ALA A 106 16.73 2.69 2.75
N ALA A 107 16.76 1.52 2.12
CA ALA A 107 16.80 0.26 2.85
C ALA A 107 18.17 0.04 3.48
N ALA A 108 18.18 -0.35 4.75
CA ALA A 108 19.39 -0.76 5.45
C ALA A 108 19.62 -2.28 5.36
N THR A 109 18.62 -3.01 4.90
CA THR A 109 18.64 -4.46 4.73
C THR A 109 18.15 -4.80 3.32
N PRO A 110 18.43 -6.01 2.81
CA PRO A 110 17.89 -6.41 1.51
C PRO A 110 16.36 -6.37 1.52
N ILE A 111 15.79 -5.95 0.38
CA ILE A 111 14.35 -6.00 0.14
C ILE A 111 14.09 -7.12 -0.86
N PRO A 112 13.15 -8.01 -0.56
CA PRO A 112 12.79 -9.11 -1.48
C PRO A 112 12.33 -8.61 -2.84
#